data_e09058f314290f6ea467a10574f27373
#
_entry.id   e09058f314290f6ea467a10574f27373
#
_cell.length_a   1.000
_cell.length_b   1.000
_cell.length_c   1.000
_cell.angle_alpha   90.00
_cell.angle_beta   90.00
_cell.angle_gamma   90.00
#
_symmetry.space_group_name_H-M   'P 1'
#
loop_
_entity.id
_entity.type
_entity.pdbx_description
1 polymer ?
#
loop_
_entity_poly.entity_id
_entity_poly.type
_entity_poly.pdbx_seq_one_letter_code
_entity_poly.pdbx_strand_id
1 'polypeptide(L)'
;MTERRKILDLFDEQSDYVNEKVSHGIETYRKGDGKVQVIDKNGDPVAGAKIKLSQKSHEFRFGANIFMLDELETPEKNEIYKKCFADVFNMATLPFYWDSLEPERGKPRYAKDSPKVYRRPAPDLCI
;
A
#
# COMPACT_ATOMS: atom_id res chain seq x y z
N MET A 1 17.15 16.01 -21.48
CA MET A 1 15.92 15.46 -20.86
C MET A 1 16.06 13.96 -20.81
N THR A 2 15.93 13.35 -19.63
CA THR A 2 16.00 11.89 -19.50
C THR A 2 14.71 11.27 -20.07
N GLU A 3 14.80 10.09 -20.72
CA GLU A 3 13.63 9.37 -21.26
C GLU A 3 12.48 9.19 -20.25
N ARG A 4 12.83 9.10 -18.96
CA ARG A 4 11.86 8.99 -17.87
C ARG A 4 10.92 10.20 -17.77
N ARG A 5 11.34 11.38 -18.22
CA ARG A 5 10.53 12.59 -18.20
C ARG A 5 9.53 12.62 -19.36
N LYS A 6 9.89 12.02 -20.52
CA LYS A 6 8.99 11.90 -21.67
C LYS A 6 7.72 11.11 -21.39
N ILE A 7 7.79 10.13 -20.46
CA ILE A 7 6.61 9.35 -20.05
C ILE A 7 5.59 10.21 -19.31
N LEU A 8 6.05 11.26 -18.63
CA LEU A 8 5.19 12.18 -17.87
C LEU A 8 4.65 13.33 -18.73
N ASP A 9 5.25 13.60 -19.89
CA ASP A 9 4.86 14.72 -20.75
C ASP A 9 3.36 14.67 -21.12
N LEU A 10 2.81 13.48 -21.37
CA LEU A 10 1.38 13.29 -21.66
C LEU A 10 0.47 13.62 -20.47
N PHE A 11 0.93 13.37 -19.26
CA PHE A 11 0.21 13.75 -18.02
C PHE A 11 0.27 15.26 -17.81
N ASP A 12 1.44 15.87 -18.10
CA ASP A 12 1.64 17.31 -17.97
C ASP A 12 0.78 18.06 -19.01
N GLU A 13 0.73 17.58 -20.25
CA GLU A 13 -0.10 18.13 -21.33
C GLU A 13 -1.61 18.05 -21.04
N GLN A 14 -2.04 17.02 -20.29
CA GLN A 14 -3.44 16.79 -19.93
C GLN A 14 -3.72 17.04 -18.46
N SER A 15 -2.88 17.81 -17.78
CA SER A 15 -2.96 18.02 -16.34
C SER A 15 -4.33 18.51 -15.86
N ASP A 16 -4.96 19.41 -16.58
CA ASP A 16 -6.28 19.94 -16.20
C ASP A 16 -7.35 18.85 -16.25
N TYR A 17 -7.38 18.06 -17.31
CA TYR A 17 -8.30 16.92 -17.43
C TYR A 17 -8.06 15.86 -16.36
N VAL A 18 -6.79 15.51 -16.09
CA VAL A 18 -6.43 14.53 -15.07
C VAL A 18 -6.85 15.03 -13.69
N ASN A 19 -6.55 16.30 -13.36
CA ASN A 19 -6.91 16.90 -12.08
C ASN A 19 -8.41 16.98 -11.88
N GLU A 20 -9.17 17.34 -12.91
CA GLU A 20 -10.63 17.34 -12.87
C GLU A 20 -11.18 15.93 -12.61
N LYS A 21 -10.70 14.91 -13.34
CA LYS A 21 -11.10 13.51 -13.15
C LYS A 21 -10.76 12.99 -11.76
N VAL A 22 -9.56 13.29 -11.26
CA VAL A 22 -9.13 12.89 -9.91
C VAL A 22 -10.00 13.55 -8.85
N SER A 23 -10.23 14.87 -8.96
CA SER A 23 -11.05 15.63 -8.02
C SER A 23 -12.49 15.12 -8.00
N HIS A 24 -13.10 14.93 -9.17
CA HIS A 24 -14.44 14.37 -9.29
C HIS A 24 -14.52 12.96 -8.71
N GLY A 25 -13.53 12.09 -9.00
CA GLY A 25 -13.47 10.73 -8.46
C GLY A 25 -13.35 10.70 -6.95
N ILE A 26 -12.56 11.60 -6.36
CA ILE A 26 -12.43 11.74 -4.91
C ILE A 26 -13.77 12.17 -4.29
N GLU A 27 -14.39 13.22 -4.83
CA GLU A 27 -15.66 13.73 -4.30
C GLU A 27 -16.78 12.68 -4.39
N THR A 28 -16.86 11.95 -5.50
CA THR A 28 -17.98 11.03 -5.77
C THR A 28 -17.81 9.68 -5.07
N TYR A 29 -16.59 9.15 -5.01
CA TYR A 29 -16.35 7.75 -4.63
C TYR A 29 -15.50 7.57 -3.37
N ARG A 30 -14.84 8.64 -2.89
CA ARG A 30 -13.88 8.54 -1.78
C ARG A 30 -14.27 9.33 -0.55
N LYS A 31 -15.27 10.19 -0.66
CA LYS A 31 -15.82 10.95 0.45
C LYS A 31 -17.19 10.41 0.86
N GLY A 32 -17.48 10.51 2.13
CA GLY A 32 -18.77 10.20 2.72
C GLY A 32 -19.04 11.15 3.88
N ASP A 33 -20.30 11.28 4.24
CA ASP A 33 -20.71 12.11 5.35
C ASP A 33 -20.47 11.39 6.67
N GLY A 34 -19.90 12.10 7.63
CA GLY A 34 -19.70 11.65 9.00
C GLY A 34 -20.24 12.69 9.98
N LYS A 35 -20.89 12.24 11.04
CA LYS A 35 -21.35 13.12 12.12
C LYS A 35 -20.58 12.83 13.40
N VAL A 36 -19.96 13.86 13.97
CA VAL A 36 -19.33 13.79 15.29
C VAL A 36 -20.07 14.78 16.20
N GLN A 37 -20.56 14.28 17.32
CA GLN A 37 -21.21 15.11 18.33
C GLN A 37 -20.39 15.03 19.64
N VAL A 38 -19.94 16.17 20.13
CA VAL A 38 -19.27 16.27 21.42
C VAL A 38 -20.34 16.53 22.48
N ILE A 39 -20.37 15.70 23.49
CA ILE A 39 -21.29 15.82 24.63
C ILE A 39 -20.49 15.97 25.94
N ASP A 40 -21.08 16.66 26.91
CA ASP A 40 -20.52 16.74 28.27
C ASP A 40 -20.84 15.47 29.09
N LYS A 41 -20.43 15.46 30.36
CA LYS A 41 -20.68 14.34 31.29
C LYS A 41 -22.15 14.07 31.58
N ASN A 42 -23.05 15.02 31.29
CA ASN A 42 -24.48 14.89 31.51
C ASN A 42 -25.20 14.45 30.21
N GLY A 43 -24.49 14.37 29.09
CA GLY A 43 -25.04 14.04 27.78
C GLY A 43 -25.48 15.27 26.95
N ASP A 44 -25.20 16.47 27.42
CA ASP A 44 -25.60 17.70 26.72
C ASP A 44 -24.59 18.09 25.65
N PRO A 45 -25.03 18.59 24.48
CA PRO A 45 -24.15 18.99 23.40
C PRO A 45 -23.23 20.15 23.79
N VAL A 46 -21.94 20.03 23.50
CA VAL A 46 -20.93 21.08 23.73
C VAL A 46 -20.80 21.94 22.48
N ALA A 47 -21.27 23.17 22.54
CA ALA A 47 -21.12 24.14 21.44
C ALA A 47 -19.69 24.65 21.33
N GLY A 48 -19.22 24.87 20.08
CA GLY A 48 -17.91 25.45 19.79
C GLY A 48 -16.70 24.54 20.10
N ALA A 49 -16.92 23.25 20.33
CA ALA A 49 -15.84 22.28 20.51
C ALA A 49 -14.95 22.19 19.26
N LYS A 50 -13.62 22.27 19.44
CA LYS A 50 -12.65 22.07 18.36
C LYS A 50 -12.37 20.58 18.20
N ILE A 51 -12.67 20.03 17.03
CA ILE A 51 -12.45 18.62 16.70
C ILE A 51 -11.33 18.51 15.68
N LYS A 52 -10.32 17.66 15.98
CA LYS A 52 -9.28 17.28 15.04
C LYS A 52 -9.50 15.84 14.60
N LEU A 53 -9.78 15.64 13.32
CA LEU A 53 -9.92 14.32 12.72
C LEU A 53 -8.58 13.89 12.11
N SER A 54 -8.24 12.61 12.30
CA SER A 54 -7.08 11.99 11.68
C SER A 54 -7.48 10.60 11.19
N GLN A 55 -7.56 10.43 9.88
CA GLN A 55 -7.81 9.11 9.28
C GLN A 55 -6.62 8.19 9.55
N LYS A 56 -6.86 6.99 10.05
CA LYS A 56 -5.84 5.98 10.37
C LYS A 56 -5.82 4.83 9.36
N SER A 57 -6.96 4.51 8.77
CA SER A 57 -7.10 3.41 7.82
C SER A 57 -8.21 3.71 6.81
N HIS A 58 -8.24 2.94 5.75
CA HIS A 58 -9.28 2.95 4.74
C HIS A 58 -9.47 1.53 4.18
N GLU A 59 -10.64 1.23 3.64
CA GLU A 59 -10.96 -0.08 3.07
C GLU A 59 -10.38 -0.27 1.66
N PHE A 60 -10.08 0.82 0.96
CA PHE A 60 -9.50 0.75 -0.36
C PHE A 60 -8.13 0.08 -0.32
N ARG A 61 -7.97 -0.97 -1.12
CA ARG A 61 -6.72 -1.71 -1.21
C ARG A 61 -5.80 -1.09 -2.24
N PHE A 62 -4.65 -0.65 -1.76
CA PHE A 62 -3.58 -0.07 -2.55
C PHE A 62 -2.32 -0.88 -2.31
N GLY A 63 -1.80 -1.52 -3.34
CA GLY A 63 -0.74 -2.49 -3.14
C GLY A 63 0.21 -2.64 -4.32
N ALA A 64 1.30 -3.35 -4.07
CA ALA A 64 2.32 -3.69 -5.05
C ALA A 64 2.89 -5.09 -4.81
N ASN A 65 3.73 -5.55 -5.74
CA ASN A 65 4.48 -6.79 -5.59
C ASN A 65 5.53 -6.69 -4.49
N ILE A 66 5.62 -7.71 -3.61
CA ILE A 66 6.61 -7.79 -2.54
C ILE A 66 7.83 -8.66 -2.90
N PHE A 67 8.18 -8.72 -4.18
CA PHE A 67 9.24 -9.61 -4.71
C PHE A 67 10.64 -9.32 -4.15
N MET A 68 10.87 -8.11 -3.65
CA MET A 68 12.15 -7.67 -3.10
C MET A 68 12.25 -7.81 -1.58
N LEU A 69 11.29 -8.52 -0.95
CA LEU A 69 11.33 -8.78 0.49
C LEU A 69 12.60 -9.56 0.84
N ASP A 70 13.46 -8.97 1.68
CA ASP A 70 14.75 -9.49 2.11
C ASP A 70 15.72 -9.85 0.97
N GLU A 71 15.61 -9.15 -0.18
CA GLU A 71 16.45 -9.35 -1.36
C GLU A 71 17.48 -8.24 -1.60
N LEU A 72 17.50 -7.21 -0.75
CA LEU A 72 18.45 -6.12 -0.88
C LEU A 72 19.79 -6.50 -0.21
N GLU A 73 20.87 -5.79 -0.61
CA GLU A 73 22.26 -6.18 -0.31
C GLU A 73 22.60 -6.15 1.18
N THR A 74 21.89 -5.34 1.98
CA THR A 74 22.16 -5.24 3.42
C THR A 74 20.87 -5.34 4.25
N PRO A 75 20.96 -5.80 5.50
CA PRO A 75 19.82 -5.84 6.42
C PRO A 75 19.15 -4.48 6.59
N GLU A 76 19.95 -3.40 6.68
CA GLU A 76 19.44 -2.05 6.86
C GLU A 76 18.57 -1.61 5.67
N LYS A 77 19.00 -1.94 4.43
CA LYS A 77 18.21 -1.66 3.23
C LYS A 77 16.90 -2.47 3.21
N ASN A 78 16.94 -3.71 3.65
CA ASN A 78 15.74 -4.54 3.76
C ASN A 78 14.73 -3.96 4.76
N GLU A 79 15.18 -3.49 5.91
CA GLU A 79 14.31 -2.82 6.88
C GLU A 79 13.74 -1.50 6.35
N ILE A 80 14.54 -0.71 5.64
CA ILE A 80 14.06 0.50 4.95
C ILE A 80 13.00 0.14 3.90
N TYR A 81 13.22 -0.91 3.11
CA TYR A 81 12.25 -1.38 2.12
C TYR A 81 10.91 -1.77 2.77
N LYS A 82 10.95 -2.59 3.83
CA LYS A 82 9.75 -3.00 4.57
C LYS A 82 8.98 -1.79 5.09
N LYS A 83 9.70 -0.86 5.71
CA LYS A 83 9.09 0.37 6.21
C LYS A 83 8.46 1.20 5.10
N CYS A 84 9.19 1.50 4.03
CA CYS A 84 8.68 2.27 2.90
C CYS A 84 7.47 1.59 2.24
N PHE A 85 7.50 0.26 2.11
CA PHE A 85 6.39 -0.50 1.57
C PHE A 85 5.14 -0.36 2.45
N ALA A 86 5.28 -0.56 3.76
CA ALA A 86 4.18 -0.46 4.72
C ALA A 86 3.64 0.98 4.89
N ASP A 87 4.49 1.99 4.72
CA ASP A 87 4.07 3.40 4.78
C ASP A 87 3.19 3.80 3.58
N VAL A 88 3.32 3.10 2.44
CA VAL A 88 2.61 3.43 1.19
C VAL A 88 1.48 2.46 0.89
N PHE A 89 1.67 1.16 1.13
CA PHE A 89 0.76 0.11 0.72
C PHE A 89 0.08 -0.56 1.92
N ASN A 90 -1.20 -0.93 1.74
CA ASN A 90 -1.97 -1.72 2.69
C ASN A 90 -2.32 -3.12 2.15
N MET A 91 -1.70 -3.51 1.04
CA MET A 91 -1.83 -4.82 0.40
C MET A 91 -0.51 -5.19 -0.29
N ALA A 92 -0.17 -6.47 -0.28
CA ALA A 92 0.95 -7.00 -1.04
C ALA A 92 0.52 -8.14 -1.96
N THR A 93 1.11 -8.22 -3.15
CA THR A 93 0.99 -9.36 -4.04
C THR A 93 2.20 -10.26 -3.88
N LEU A 94 1.97 -11.51 -3.49
CA LEU A 94 3.02 -12.51 -3.31
C LEU A 94 3.45 -13.12 -4.65
N PRO A 95 4.74 -13.49 -4.82
CA PRO A 95 5.24 -14.15 -6.02
C PRO A 95 4.89 -15.64 -6.00
N PHE A 96 3.71 -16.00 -6.48
CA PHE A 96 3.24 -17.39 -6.50
C PHE A 96 3.51 -18.02 -7.88
N TYR A 97 4.78 -18.34 -8.15
CA TYR A 97 5.21 -19.02 -9.37
C TYR A 97 5.47 -20.48 -9.08
N TRP A 98 4.81 -21.38 -9.82
CA TRP A 98 4.86 -22.81 -9.53
C TRP A 98 6.26 -23.40 -9.56
N ASP A 99 7.06 -23.05 -10.54
CA ASP A 99 8.45 -23.49 -10.69
C ASP A 99 9.33 -23.16 -9.48
N SER A 100 9.06 -22.03 -8.86
CA SER A 100 9.79 -21.53 -7.68
C SER A 100 9.13 -21.94 -6.37
N LEU A 101 7.83 -22.19 -6.39
CA LEU A 101 7.08 -22.66 -5.22
C LEU A 101 7.33 -24.15 -4.98
N GLU A 102 7.35 -24.96 -6.02
CA GLU A 102 7.59 -26.40 -5.96
C GLU A 102 8.72 -26.79 -6.94
N PRO A 103 10.00 -26.42 -6.66
CA PRO A 103 11.11 -26.75 -7.53
C PRO A 103 11.39 -28.26 -7.62
N GLU A 104 10.98 -29.01 -6.61
CA GLU A 104 10.97 -30.47 -6.60
C GLU A 104 9.56 -30.97 -6.32
N ARG A 105 9.10 -31.91 -7.13
CA ARG A 105 7.77 -32.48 -7.01
C ARG A 105 7.48 -33.01 -5.60
N GLY A 106 6.39 -32.55 -4.99
CA GLY A 106 5.96 -32.93 -3.63
C GLY A 106 6.71 -32.19 -2.52
N LYS A 107 7.58 -31.20 -2.85
CA LYS A 107 8.33 -30.41 -1.87
C LYS A 107 8.08 -28.91 -2.04
N PRO A 108 6.88 -28.42 -1.70
CA PRO A 108 6.57 -26.99 -1.84
C PRO A 108 7.31 -26.14 -0.79
N ARG A 109 7.73 -24.95 -1.20
CA ARG A 109 8.47 -23.97 -0.41
C ARG A 109 7.53 -22.96 0.28
N TYR A 110 6.63 -23.40 1.17
CA TYR A 110 5.77 -22.49 1.93
C TYR A 110 6.47 -21.89 3.15
N ALA A 111 7.21 -22.70 3.89
CA ALA A 111 7.77 -22.35 5.20
C ALA A 111 8.83 -21.23 5.12
N LYS A 112 8.94 -20.43 6.19
CA LYS A 112 9.87 -19.29 6.31
C LYS A 112 11.33 -19.69 6.08
N ASP A 113 11.71 -20.89 6.48
CA ASP A 113 13.05 -21.47 6.36
C ASP A 113 13.27 -22.25 5.06
N SER A 114 12.32 -22.20 4.13
CA SER A 114 12.49 -22.82 2.82
C SER A 114 13.70 -22.28 2.07
N PRO A 115 14.36 -23.07 1.19
CA PRO A 115 15.49 -22.62 0.40
C PRO A 115 15.18 -21.31 -0.32
N LYS A 116 16.10 -20.35 -0.24
CA LYS A 116 15.93 -19.04 -0.84
C LYS A 116 15.96 -19.12 -2.36
N VAL A 117 14.99 -18.50 -3.02
CA VAL A 117 14.97 -18.28 -4.48
C VAL A 117 14.83 -16.79 -4.73
N TYR A 118 15.76 -16.22 -5.50
CA TYR A 118 15.82 -14.78 -5.75
C TYR A 118 14.50 -14.21 -6.26
N ARG A 119 14.03 -13.15 -5.62
CA ARG A 119 12.75 -12.47 -5.89
C ARG A 119 11.51 -13.38 -5.77
N ARG A 120 11.65 -14.48 -5.05
CA ARG A 120 10.57 -15.44 -4.78
C ARG A 120 10.55 -15.79 -3.29
N PRO A 121 10.25 -14.82 -2.41
CA PRO A 121 10.14 -15.10 -0.98
C PRO A 121 9.11 -16.23 -0.75
N ALA A 122 9.39 -17.09 0.22
CA ALA A 122 8.44 -18.13 0.60
C ALA A 122 7.14 -17.48 1.15
N PRO A 123 5.95 -18.02 0.85
CA PRO A 123 4.69 -17.41 1.28
C PRO A 123 4.63 -17.07 2.76
N ASP A 124 5.04 -17.98 3.64
CA ASP A 124 4.99 -17.77 5.10
C ASP A 124 5.99 -16.70 5.60
N LEU A 125 7.01 -16.35 4.78
CA LEU A 125 7.91 -15.23 5.09
C LEU A 125 7.21 -13.88 4.91
N CYS A 126 6.17 -13.81 4.08
CA CYS A 126 5.46 -12.58 3.73
C CYS A 126 4.29 -12.27 4.68
N ILE A 127 3.98 -13.19 5.60
CA ILE A 127 2.90 -13.11 6.59
C ILE A 127 3.48 -12.91 7.99
#